data_4a29c3352f393757ee867ccd9edaf7c6
#
_entry.id   4a29c3352f393757ee867ccd9edaf7c6
#
_cell.length_a   1.000
_cell.length_b   1.000
_cell.length_c   1.000
_cell.angle_alpha   90.00
_cell.angle_beta   90.00
_cell.angle_gamma   90.00
#
_symmetry.space_group_name_H-M   'P 1'
#
loop_
_entity.id
_entity.type
_entity.pdbx_description
1 polymer ?
#
loop_
_entity_poly.entity_id
_entity_poly.type
_entity_poly.pdbx_seq_one_letter_code
_entity_poly.pdbx_strand_id
1 'polypeptide(L)'
;MSEDPRTRLEILDQPESLRQTITREDEKIQAISKKIVDMKPSRLYIVGMGSSYSAALMGATLAHRLTSLPVEPYRGYEIEYENPADLRRDACLIAMSFSGETEDVVSALRFAKERGAYTVSISGPEENTIAREANDAIRITSQDTKAMVAAHLTQVAILYLLFGYIAKNRGESDKITELRKQLDELIVRLPRVIADEEPKARKLAGNFKNESIVYVISAGPTFGVAYKLAWTELTENCWVHGLAQYSTEFRHGIVEKIEAGLPVIFLIGSDESKHDVNRELKTCKELKAKTIVWDAKDFPPTDEFLAPFYLWVPSSWFVYYLALAKGKLPSARRYMGSVIPYANMKVLGKPPS
;
A
#
# COMPACT_ATOMS: atom_id res chain seq x y z
N MET A 1 -9.48 -22.04 -17.81
CA MET A 1 -8.46 -21.51 -16.89
C MET A 1 -8.98 -21.76 -15.48
N SER A 2 -8.18 -22.33 -14.59
CA SER A 2 -8.57 -22.47 -13.18
C SER A 2 -8.77 -21.07 -12.59
N GLU A 3 -9.90 -20.83 -11.95
CA GLU A 3 -10.14 -19.58 -11.21
C GLU A 3 -9.39 -19.64 -9.87
N ASP A 4 -9.04 -18.49 -9.33
CA ASP A 4 -8.59 -18.33 -7.92
C ASP A 4 -9.71 -17.63 -7.14
N PRO A 5 -10.67 -18.37 -6.59
CA PRO A 5 -11.82 -17.79 -5.92
C PRO A 5 -11.43 -16.93 -4.71
N ARG A 6 -10.33 -17.26 -4.04
CA ARG A 6 -9.88 -16.52 -2.84
C ARG A 6 -9.42 -15.12 -3.21
N THR A 7 -8.48 -15.00 -4.15
CA THR A 7 -8.01 -13.68 -4.59
C THR A 7 -9.14 -12.86 -5.22
N ARG A 8 -10.04 -13.53 -5.96
CA ARG A 8 -11.21 -12.84 -6.52
C ARG A 8 -12.11 -12.26 -5.43
N LEU A 9 -12.38 -13.02 -4.37
CA LEU A 9 -13.16 -12.54 -3.23
C LEU A 9 -12.49 -11.34 -2.54
N GLU A 10 -11.15 -11.32 -2.38
CA GLU A 10 -10.44 -10.16 -1.80
C GLU A 10 -10.64 -8.89 -2.64
N ILE A 11 -10.58 -9.01 -3.98
CA ILE A 11 -10.82 -7.86 -4.85
C ILE A 11 -12.24 -7.33 -4.67
N LEU A 12 -13.22 -8.22 -4.56
CA LEU A 12 -14.62 -7.86 -4.36
C LEU A 12 -14.91 -7.32 -2.95
N ASP A 13 -14.14 -7.75 -1.94
CA ASP A 13 -14.34 -7.40 -0.53
C ASP A 13 -13.75 -6.02 -0.16
N GLN A 14 -12.99 -5.37 -1.05
CA GLN A 14 -12.37 -4.07 -0.77
C GLN A 14 -13.33 -3.04 -0.16
N PRO A 15 -14.55 -2.81 -0.72
CA PRO A 15 -15.47 -1.81 -0.15
C PRO A 15 -15.97 -2.19 1.24
N GLU A 16 -16.24 -3.47 1.48
CA GLU A 16 -16.77 -3.96 2.75
C GLU A 16 -15.69 -3.96 3.83
N SER A 17 -14.47 -4.38 3.52
CA SER A 17 -13.31 -4.28 4.42
C SER A 17 -13.04 -2.83 4.84
N LEU A 18 -13.08 -1.89 3.91
CA LEU A 18 -12.95 -0.46 4.21
C LEU A 18 -14.06 0.01 5.14
N ARG A 19 -15.31 -0.26 4.78
CA ARG A 19 -16.49 0.17 5.53
C ARG A 19 -16.48 -0.38 6.97
N GLN A 20 -16.26 -1.68 7.12
CA GLN A 20 -16.27 -2.32 8.44
C GLN A 20 -15.13 -1.82 9.32
N THR A 21 -13.92 -1.73 8.77
CA THR A 21 -12.77 -1.26 9.55
C THR A 21 -12.96 0.17 10.02
N ILE A 22 -13.34 1.06 9.10
CA ILE A 22 -13.55 2.46 9.44
C ILE A 22 -14.66 2.61 10.47
N THR A 23 -15.79 1.91 10.31
CA THR A 23 -16.89 1.99 11.26
C THR A 23 -16.49 1.52 12.66
N ARG A 24 -15.65 0.48 12.78
CA ARG A 24 -15.25 -0.10 14.07
C ARG A 24 -14.12 0.65 14.75
N GLU A 25 -13.18 1.19 13.96
CA GLU A 25 -11.92 1.70 14.50
C GLU A 25 -11.84 3.24 14.52
N ASP A 26 -12.78 3.97 13.91
CA ASP A 26 -12.69 5.43 13.76
C ASP A 26 -12.53 6.15 15.11
N GLU A 27 -13.34 5.82 16.11
CA GLU A 27 -13.22 6.42 17.46
C GLU A 27 -11.87 6.13 18.10
N LYS A 28 -11.36 4.90 17.91
CA LYS A 28 -10.04 4.51 18.40
C LYS A 28 -8.93 5.25 17.66
N ILE A 29 -9.04 5.41 16.33
CA ILE A 29 -8.07 6.17 15.54
C ILE A 29 -8.05 7.63 15.99
N GLN A 30 -9.21 8.23 16.29
CA GLN A 30 -9.30 9.57 16.86
C GLN A 30 -8.63 9.66 18.23
N ALA A 31 -8.89 8.71 19.12
CA ALA A 31 -8.28 8.67 20.45
C ALA A 31 -6.75 8.51 20.38
N ILE A 32 -6.25 7.63 19.50
CA ILE A 32 -4.81 7.43 19.27
C ILE A 32 -4.19 8.70 18.70
N SER A 33 -4.83 9.35 17.73
CA SER A 33 -4.33 10.60 17.14
C SER A 33 -4.18 11.71 18.18
N LYS A 34 -5.16 11.85 19.08
CA LYS A 34 -5.10 12.80 20.20
C LYS A 34 -3.96 12.46 21.14
N LYS A 35 -3.82 11.20 21.53
CA LYS A 35 -2.74 10.70 22.39
C LYS A 35 -1.34 11.02 21.80
N ILE A 36 -1.18 10.77 20.49
CA ILE A 36 0.06 11.13 19.77
C ILE A 36 0.32 12.64 19.87
N VAL A 37 -0.68 13.47 19.61
CA VAL A 37 -0.51 14.94 19.66
C VAL A 37 -0.18 15.43 21.07
N ASP A 38 -0.85 14.89 22.10
CA ASP A 38 -0.62 15.26 23.50
C ASP A 38 0.80 14.92 23.97
N MET A 39 1.43 13.89 23.40
CA MET A 39 2.83 13.51 23.63
C MET A 39 3.83 14.48 23.00
N LYS A 40 3.41 15.34 22.08
CA LYS A 40 4.25 16.27 21.32
C LYS A 40 5.45 15.57 20.65
N PRO A 41 5.22 14.57 19.81
CA PRO A 41 6.32 13.79 19.23
C PRO A 41 7.19 14.67 18.34
N SER A 42 8.49 14.44 18.38
CA SER A 42 9.46 15.07 17.48
C SER A 42 9.32 14.50 16.05
N ARG A 43 8.94 13.21 15.93
CA ARG A 43 8.85 12.48 14.67
C ARG A 43 7.95 11.25 14.78
N LEU A 44 7.37 10.88 13.65
CA LEU A 44 6.71 9.57 13.49
C LEU A 44 7.46 8.70 12.48
N TYR A 45 7.50 7.41 12.79
CA TYR A 45 8.02 6.37 11.91
C TYR A 45 6.90 5.42 11.53
N ILE A 46 6.84 5.02 10.26
CA ILE A 46 5.88 4.00 9.80
C ILE A 46 6.68 2.81 9.28
N VAL A 47 6.53 1.64 9.90
CA VAL A 47 7.27 0.45 9.51
C VAL A 47 6.33 -0.58 8.91
N GLY A 48 6.67 -1.09 7.73
CA GLY A 48 5.95 -2.16 7.05
C GLY A 48 6.85 -2.87 6.04
N MET A 49 6.39 -4.03 5.56
CA MET A 49 7.09 -4.79 4.52
C MET A 49 6.18 -4.98 3.29
N GLY A 50 6.79 -5.03 2.10
CA GLY A 50 6.05 -5.28 0.87
C GLY A 50 4.85 -4.35 0.67
N SER A 51 3.65 -4.92 0.63
CA SER A 51 2.42 -4.14 0.46
C SER A 51 2.10 -3.21 1.64
N SER A 52 2.47 -3.58 2.89
CA SER A 52 2.34 -2.66 4.03
C SER A 52 3.29 -1.47 3.91
N TYR A 53 4.49 -1.65 3.33
CA TYR A 53 5.38 -0.55 3.04
C TYR A 53 4.81 0.39 1.95
N SER A 54 4.10 -0.15 0.96
CA SER A 54 3.39 0.69 -0.02
C SER A 54 2.34 1.60 0.63
N ALA A 55 1.62 1.07 1.63
CA ALA A 55 0.69 1.87 2.43
C ALA A 55 1.42 2.93 3.26
N ALA A 56 2.60 2.60 3.82
CA ALA A 56 3.44 3.57 4.54
C ALA A 56 3.87 4.75 3.64
N LEU A 57 4.27 4.48 2.40
CA LEU A 57 4.62 5.53 1.42
C LEU A 57 3.45 6.48 1.16
N MET A 58 2.24 5.94 0.95
CA MET A 58 1.04 6.76 0.73
C MET A 58 0.65 7.56 1.97
N GLY A 59 0.70 6.93 3.15
CA GLY A 59 0.42 7.59 4.43
C GLY A 59 1.41 8.73 4.72
N ALA A 60 2.69 8.52 4.50
CA ALA A 60 3.71 9.56 4.66
C ALA A 60 3.51 10.73 3.67
N THR A 61 3.15 10.43 2.42
CA THR A 61 2.86 11.47 1.42
C THR A 61 1.68 12.36 1.85
N LEU A 62 0.61 11.77 2.39
CA LEU A 62 -0.49 12.54 2.96
C LEU A 62 -0.03 13.36 4.18
N ALA A 63 0.70 12.74 5.10
CA ALA A 63 1.16 13.40 6.31
C ALA A 63 2.01 14.64 6.00
N HIS A 64 2.93 14.57 5.05
CA HIS A 64 3.75 15.70 4.60
C HIS A 64 2.93 16.88 4.05
N ARG A 65 1.71 16.63 3.60
CA ARG A 65 0.80 17.68 3.09
C ARG A 65 -0.10 18.27 4.17
N LEU A 66 -0.40 17.53 5.22
CA LEU A 66 -1.39 17.91 6.21
C LEU A 66 -0.80 18.41 7.52
N THR A 67 0.41 17.98 7.88
CA THR A 67 1.04 18.30 9.17
C THR A 67 2.50 18.66 9.00
N SER A 68 2.98 19.53 9.88
CA SER A 68 4.41 19.89 10.00
C SER A 68 5.23 18.80 10.73
N LEU A 69 4.57 17.75 11.23
CA LEU A 69 5.25 16.67 11.93
C LEU A 69 6.04 15.80 10.93
N PRO A 70 7.34 15.60 11.12
CA PRO A 70 8.13 14.72 10.27
C PRO A 70 7.62 13.28 10.36
N VAL A 71 7.37 12.64 9.20
CA VAL A 71 6.90 11.25 9.09
C VAL A 71 7.78 10.51 8.09
N GLU A 72 8.39 9.40 8.53
CA GLU A 72 9.31 8.62 7.72
C GLU A 72 8.85 7.16 7.57
N PRO A 73 8.70 6.66 6.33
CA PRO A 73 8.40 5.25 6.08
C PRO A 73 9.69 4.42 6.06
N TYR A 74 9.69 3.28 6.77
CA TYR A 74 10.79 2.33 6.82
C TYR A 74 10.35 0.91 6.45
N ARG A 75 11.26 0.13 5.88
CA ARG A 75 11.10 -1.32 5.76
C ARG A 75 11.65 -1.98 7.01
N GLY A 76 10.94 -2.90 7.60
CA GLY A 76 11.33 -3.74 8.71
C GLY A 76 12.65 -3.41 9.40
N TYR A 77 13.67 -4.25 9.23
CA TYR A 77 14.99 -4.06 9.83
C TYR A 77 15.76 -2.80 9.41
N GLU A 78 15.34 -2.10 8.33
CA GLU A 78 16.01 -0.89 7.87
C GLU A 78 16.12 0.15 8.99
N ILE A 79 15.07 0.30 9.82
CA ILE A 79 15.09 1.23 10.95
C ILE A 79 16.12 0.86 12.04
N GLU A 80 16.41 -0.44 12.18
CA GLU A 80 17.44 -0.92 13.12
C GLU A 80 18.85 -0.64 12.60
N TYR A 81 19.05 -0.85 11.28
CA TYR A 81 20.35 -0.64 10.63
C TYR A 81 20.70 0.84 10.56
N GLU A 82 19.75 1.69 10.24
CA GLU A 82 19.96 3.14 10.21
C GLU A 82 20.03 3.75 11.61
N ASN A 83 19.34 3.13 12.58
CA ASN A 83 19.36 3.51 13.99
C ASN A 83 19.16 5.02 14.22
N PRO A 84 18.01 5.60 13.81
CA PRO A 84 17.78 7.04 13.92
C PRO A 84 17.96 7.54 15.36
N ALA A 85 18.78 8.58 15.52
CA ALA A 85 19.14 9.10 16.84
C ALA A 85 17.95 9.69 17.61
N ASP A 86 16.89 10.09 16.91
CA ASP A 86 15.63 10.63 17.45
C ASP A 86 14.53 9.59 17.64
N LEU A 87 14.79 8.30 17.36
CA LEU A 87 13.88 7.21 17.73
C LEU A 87 14.00 6.92 19.23
N ARG A 88 13.31 7.69 20.05
CA ARG A 88 13.33 7.63 21.52
C ARG A 88 11.98 8.06 22.10
N ARG A 89 11.92 8.46 23.39
CA ARG A 89 10.69 8.74 24.13
C ARG A 89 9.75 9.77 23.52
N ASP A 90 10.28 10.69 22.74
CA ASP A 90 9.55 11.71 22.01
C ASP A 90 9.28 11.34 20.55
N ALA A 91 9.40 10.07 20.20
CA ALA A 91 9.03 9.55 18.90
C ALA A 91 7.83 8.60 18.99
N CYS A 92 7.15 8.42 17.87
CA CYS A 92 6.11 7.41 17.72
C CYS A 92 6.42 6.49 16.53
N LEU A 93 6.26 5.17 16.72
CA LEU A 93 6.41 4.20 15.66
C LEU A 93 5.07 3.49 15.39
N ILE A 94 4.65 3.50 14.13
CA ILE A 94 3.47 2.79 13.63
C ILE A 94 3.95 1.52 12.92
N ALA A 95 3.70 0.36 13.51
CA ALA A 95 4.08 -0.94 12.96
C ALA A 95 2.90 -1.56 12.18
N MET A 96 3.12 -1.90 10.92
CA MET A 96 2.09 -2.44 10.03
C MET A 96 2.43 -3.82 9.51
N SER A 97 1.58 -4.79 9.82
CA SER A 97 1.64 -6.14 9.28
C SER A 97 0.25 -6.78 9.39
N PHE A 98 -0.31 -7.26 8.28
CA PHE A 98 -1.62 -7.91 8.34
C PHE A 98 -1.61 -9.15 9.24
N SER A 99 -0.63 -10.03 9.10
CA SER A 99 -0.46 -11.17 10.00
C SER A 99 -0.10 -10.76 11.44
N GLY A 100 0.53 -9.58 11.59
CA GLY A 100 1.10 -9.14 12.85
C GLY A 100 2.31 -9.95 13.34
N GLU A 101 2.80 -10.87 12.49
CA GLU A 101 3.88 -11.83 12.80
C GLU A 101 5.09 -11.68 11.86
N THR A 102 5.11 -10.67 10.97
CA THR A 102 6.26 -10.39 10.11
C THR A 102 7.47 -10.08 10.97
N GLU A 103 8.50 -10.92 10.88
CA GLU A 103 9.66 -10.88 11.78
C GLU A 103 10.31 -9.50 11.85
N ASP A 104 10.57 -8.90 10.69
CA ASP A 104 11.21 -7.60 10.55
C ASP A 104 10.38 -6.48 11.22
N VAL A 105 9.05 -6.57 11.13
CA VAL A 105 8.14 -5.56 11.74
C VAL A 105 8.03 -5.76 13.24
N VAL A 106 8.02 -7.03 13.70
CA VAL A 106 8.05 -7.35 15.14
C VAL A 106 9.35 -6.84 15.78
N SER A 107 10.48 -7.07 15.10
CA SER A 107 11.79 -6.59 15.56
C SER A 107 11.83 -5.07 15.65
N ALA A 108 11.40 -4.37 14.60
CA ALA A 108 11.34 -2.90 14.58
C ALA A 108 10.43 -2.33 15.70
N LEU A 109 9.30 -2.97 15.98
CA LEU A 109 8.43 -2.58 17.09
C LEU A 109 9.16 -2.69 18.45
N ARG A 110 9.84 -3.81 18.69
CA ARG A 110 10.60 -4.05 19.92
C ARG A 110 11.75 -3.05 20.06
N PHE A 111 12.47 -2.85 18.99
CA PHE A 111 13.56 -1.88 18.93
C PHE A 111 13.12 -0.45 19.31
N ALA A 112 11.96 -0.01 18.83
CA ALA A 112 11.38 1.28 19.20
C ALA A 112 10.96 1.30 20.68
N LYS A 113 10.33 0.24 21.18
CA LYS A 113 9.91 0.13 22.59
C LYS A 113 11.09 0.17 23.55
N GLU A 114 12.19 -0.50 23.26
CA GLU A 114 13.41 -0.51 24.06
C GLU A 114 14.01 0.89 24.19
N ARG A 115 13.79 1.76 23.20
CA ARG A 115 14.18 3.18 23.20
C ARG A 115 13.15 4.09 23.87
N GLY A 116 12.04 3.54 24.30
CA GLY A 116 10.96 4.25 25.00
C GLY A 116 10.00 4.99 24.06
N ALA A 117 10.08 4.78 22.74
CA ALA A 117 9.14 5.35 21.77
C ALA A 117 7.71 4.80 21.99
N TYR A 118 6.72 5.64 21.74
CA TYR A 118 5.34 5.21 21.73
C TYR A 118 5.04 4.38 20.47
N THR A 119 4.35 3.26 20.62
CA THR A 119 4.13 2.34 19.51
C THR A 119 2.66 2.09 19.24
N VAL A 120 2.29 2.13 17.97
CA VAL A 120 0.94 1.80 17.47
C VAL A 120 1.07 0.65 16.47
N SER A 121 0.23 -0.37 16.58
CA SER A 121 0.16 -1.42 15.56
C SER A 121 -1.08 -1.27 14.68
N ILE A 122 -0.94 -1.63 13.39
CA ILE A 122 -2.04 -1.79 12.44
C ILE A 122 -1.94 -3.22 11.88
N SER A 123 -2.87 -4.09 12.27
CA SER A 123 -2.82 -5.51 11.94
C SER A 123 -4.20 -6.10 11.67
N GLY A 124 -4.24 -7.33 11.19
CA GLY A 124 -5.47 -8.09 10.95
C GLY A 124 -6.29 -8.34 12.22
N PRO A 125 -7.45 -8.97 12.09
CA PRO A 125 -8.44 -9.09 13.17
C PRO A 125 -8.01 -10.03 14.30
N GLU A 126 -7.17 -11.02 13.99
CA GLU A 126 -6.75 -12.03 14.96
C GLU A 126 -5.72 -11.51 15.96
N GLU A 127 -5.61 -12.16 17.11
CA GLU A 127 -4.54 -11.90 18.06
C GLU A 127 -3.16 -12.19 17.45
N ASN A 128 -2.27 -11.23 17.57
CA ASN A 128 -0.96 -11.31 16.97
C ASN A 128 0.09 -10.53 17.78
N THR A 129 1.35 -10.76 17.47
CA THR A 129 2.48 -10.25 18.26
C THR A 129 2.55 -8.73 18.28
N ILE A 130 2.47 -8.04 17.11
CA ILE A 130 2.59 -6.56 17.14
C ILE A 130 1.42 -5.91 17.86
N ALA A 131 0.23 -6.51 17.82
CA ALA A 131 -0.93 -5.97 18.51
C ALA A 131 -0.88 -6.16 20.03
N ARG A 132 -0.31 -7.28 20.50
CA ARG A 132 -0.10 -7.49 21.94
C ARG A 132 1.02 -6.63 22.51
N GLU A 133 2.06 -6.39 21.72
CA GLU A 133 3.26 -5.72 22.21
C GLU A 133 3.24 -4.19 22.02
N ALA A 134 2.44 -3.64 21.10
CA ALA A 134 2.29 -2.20 20.93
C ALA A 134 1.57 -1.54 22.12
N ASN A 135 1.77 -0.24 22.30
CA ASN A 135 1.02 0.53 23.30
C ASN A 135 -0.46 0.67 22.94
N ASP A 136 -0.77 0.81 21.66
CA ASP A 136 -2.14 0.80 21.13
C ASP A 136 -2.19 0.01 19.82
N ALA A 137 -3.37 -0.57 19.52
CA ALA A 137 -3.55 -1.41 18.34
C ALA A 137 -4.82 -1.03 17.57
N ILE A 138 -4.71 -0.88 16.26
CA ILE A 138 -5.82 -0.70 15.33
C ILE A 138 -5.99 -2.00 14.54
N ARG A 139 -7.23 -2.47 14.40
CA ARG A 139 -7.54 -3.75 13.78
C ARG A 139 -8.18 -3.57 12.41
N ILE A 140 -7.64 -4.26 11.41
CA ILE A 140 -8.23 -4.33 10.08
C ILE A 140 -9.32 -5.41 10.11
N THR A 141 -10.51 -5.08 9.66
CA THR A 141 -11.56 -6.06 9.40
C THR A 141 -11.55 -6.37 7.90
N SER A 142 -11.05 -7.53 7.53
CA SER A 142 -11.13 -8.05 6.16
C SER A 142 -11.29 -9.56 6.21
N GLN A 143 -11.88 -10.13 5.17
CA GLN A 143 -11.86 -11.57 5.00
C GLN A 143 -10.41 -11.97 4.71
N ASP A 144 -9.84 -12.76 5.61
CA ASP A 144 -8.45 -13.18 5.48
C ASP A 144 -8.26 -14.05 4.26
N THR A 145 -7.37 -13.64 3.41
CA THR A 145 -6.88 -14.46 2.34
C THR A 145 -5.37 -14.26 2.14
N LYS A 146 -4.76 -15.11 1.32
CA LYS A 146 -3.31 -15.09 1.11
C LYS A 146 -2.81 -14.01 0.15
N ALA A 147 -3.69 -13.41 -0.65
CA ALA A 147 -3.30 -12.35 -1.57
C ALA A 147 -3.33 -10.97 -0.91
N MET A 148 -4.18 -10.78 0.11
CA MET A 148 -4.23 -9.59 0.97
C MET A 148 -4.45 -8.28 0.19
N VAL A 149 -5.41 -8.28 -0.75
CA VAL A 149 -5.69 -7.08 -1.57
C VAL A 149 -6.47 -6.03 -0.77
N ALA A 150 -7.57 -6.44 -0.13
CA ALA A 150 -8.43 -5.55 0.62
C ALA A 150 -7.76 -5.01 1.89
N ALA A 151 -7.01 -5.87 2.60
CA ALA A 151 -6.33 -5.49 3.83
C ALA A 151 -5.33 -4.34 3.63
N HIS A 152 -4.56 -4.33 2.55
CA HIS A 152 -3.58 -3.28 2.31
C HIS A 152 -4.21 -1.95 1.92
N LEU A 153 -5.29 -1.96 1.16
CA LEU A 153 -6.06 -0.74 0.87
C LEU A 153 -6.64 -0.14 2.15
N THR A 154 -7.10 -1.01 3.05
CA THR A 154 -7.61 -0.61 4.37
C THR A 154 -6.51 -0.01 5.27
N GLN A 155 -5.26 -0.51 5.20
CA GLN A 155 -4.12 0.12 5.88
C GLN A 155 -3.92 1.57 5.43
N VAL A 156 -4.04 1.85 4.14
CA VAL A 156 -3.95 3.22 3.60
C VAL A 156 -5.04 4.10 4.21
N ALA A 157 -6.29 3.63 4.24
CA ALA A 157 -7.41 4.39 4.82
C ALA A 157 -7.19 4.70 6.31
N ILE A 158 -6.71 3.73 7.09
CA ILE A 158 -6.37 3.92 8.50
C ILE A 158 -5.31 5.02 8.68
N LEU A 159 -4.22 4.96 7.89
CA LEU A 159 -3.18 5.99 7.95
C LEU A 159 -3.71 7.38 7.56
N TYR A 160 -4.58 7.45 6.56
CA TYR A 160 -5.18 8.70 6.12
C TYR A 160 -6.07 9.32 7.21
N LEU A 161 -6.88 8.51 7.87
CA LEU A 161 -7.67 8.97 9.01
C LEU A 161 -6.78 9.40 10.16
N LEU A 162 -5.77 8.60 10.52
CA LEU A 162 -4.87 8.88 11.63
C LEU A 162 -4.13 10.23 11.42
N PHE A 163 -3.50 10.42 10.26
CA PHE A 163 -2.78 11.66 9.96
C PHE A 163 -3.71 12.86 9.77
N GLY A 164 -4.89 12.65 9.20
CA GLY A 164 -5.90 13.68 9.13
C GLY A 164 -6.36 14.17 10.51
N TYR A 165 -6.61 13.25 11.44
CA TYR A 165 -6.94 13.60 12.83
C TYR A 165 -5.75 14.20 13.58
N ILE A 166 -4.52 13.74 13.35
CA ILE A 166 -3.31 14.37 13.92
C ILE A 166 -3.23 15.83 13.46
N ALA A 167 -3.35 16.11 12.17
CA ALA A 167 -3.30 17.46 11.62
C ALA A 167 -4.40 18.36 12.20
N LYS A 168 -5.62 17.84 12.33
CA LYS A 168 -6.74 18.57 12.95
C LYS A 168 -6.46 18.87 14.43
N ASN A 169 -6.03 17.88 15.21
CA ASN A 169 -5.75 18.03 16.64
C ASN A 169 -4.57 18.98 16.91
N ARG A 170 -3.67 19.17 15.93
CA ARG A 170 -2.58 20.16 15.97
C ARG A 170 -3.02 21.55 15.48
N GLY A 171 -4.24 21.69 14.97
CA GLY A 171 -4.72 22.94 14.38
C GLY A 171 -4.06 23.29 13.03
N GLU A 172 -3.48 22.31 12.33
CA GLU A 172 -2.74 22.52 11.07
C GLU A 172 -3.61 22.33 9.83
N SER A 173 -4.62 21.47 9.89
CA SER A 173 -5.51 21.20 8.76
C SER A 173 -6.85 20.61 9.18
N ASP A 174 -7.94 21.11 8.62
CA ASP A 174 -9.30 20.53 8.76
C ASP A 174 -9.67 19.57 7.59
N LYS A 175 -8.73 19.28 6.70
CA LYS A 175 -8.94 18.48 5.49
C LYS A 175 -9.54 17.09 5.79
N ILE A 176 -9.35 16.56 7.00
CA ILE A 176 -9.93 15.28 7.42
C ILE A 176 -11.46 15.24 7.27
N THR A 177 -12.15 16.33 7.48
CA THR A 177 -13.62 16.38 7.37
C THR A 177 -14.07 16.09 5.95
N GLU A 178 -13.40 16.68 4.97
CA GLU A 178 -13.69 16.45 3.55
C GLU A 178 -13.16 15.08 3.09
N LEU A 179 -11.96 14.69 3.49
CA LEU A 179 -11.41 13.37 3.18
C LEU A 179 -12.29 12.24 3.69
N ARG A 180 -12.83 12.37 4.92
CA ARG A 180 -13.73 11.37 5.50
C ARG A 180 -15.01 11.24 4.70
N LYS A 181 -15.63 12.36 4.34
CA LYS A 181 -16.82 12.38 3.50
C LYS A 181 -16.57 11.72 2.14
N GLN A 182 -15.50 12.13 1.47
CA GLN A 182 -15.14 11.54 0.16
C GLN A 182 -14.76 10.07 0.24
N LEU A 183 -14.16 9.62 1.34
CA LEU A 183 -13.87 8.21 1.57
C LEU A 183 -15.15 7.39 1.71
N ASP A 184 -16.17 7.91 2.40
CA ASP A 184 -17.48 7.27 2.49
C ASP A 184 -18.16 7.19 1.10
N GLU A 185 -18.10 8.27 0.33
CA GLU A 185 -18.61 8.28 -1.05
C GLU A 185 -17.86 7.29 -1.96
N LEU A 186 -16.54 7.22 -1.82
CA LEU A 186 -15.68 6.30 -2.56
C LEU A 186 -16.07 4.84 -2.26
N ILE A 187 -16.26 4.48 -0.99
CA ILE A 187 -16.69 3.13 -0.58
C ILE A 187 -18.00 2.74 -1.26
N VAL A 188 -18.95 3.67 -1.38
CA VAL A 188 -20.23 3.42 -2.07
C VAL A 188 -20.05 3.22 -3.58
N ARG A 189 -19.07 3.90 -4.20
CA ARG A 189 -18.81 3.84 -5.65
C ARG A 189 -17.93 2.66 -6.05
N LEU A 190 -17.07 2.16 -5.15
CA LEU A 190 -16.10 1.10 -5.43
C LEU A 190 -16.71 -0.18 -6.04
N PRO A 191 -17.86 -0.71 -5.58
CA PRO A 191 -18.44 -1.93 -6.16
C PRO A 191 -18.66 -1.82 -7.66
N ARG A 192 -19.13 -0.65 -8.14
CA ARG A 192 -19.34 -0.40 -9.56
C ARG A 192 -18.01 -0.32 -10.31
N VAL A 193 -17.03 0.42 -9.77
CA VAL A 193 -15.70 0.53 -10.37
C VAL A 193 -15.05 -0.85 -10.48
N ILE A 194 -15.16 -1.68 -9.46
CA ILE A 194 -14.65 -3.06 -9.45
C ILE A 194 -15.28 -3.87 -10.58
N ALA A 195 -16.60 -3.79 -10.76
CA ALA A 195 -17.32 -4.50 -11.81
C ALA A 195 -16.97 -3.99 -13.22
N ASP A 196 -16.84 -2.68 -13.39
CA ASP A 196 -16.57 -2.06 -14.70
C ASP A 196 -15.11 -2.30 -15.16
N GLU A 197 -14.16 -2.46 -14.22
CA GLU A 197 -12.73 -2.68 -14.53
C GLU A 197 -12.37 -4.15 -14.77
N GLU A 198 -13.13 -5.11 -14.24
CA GLU A 198 -12.84 -6.54 -14.40
C GLU A 198 -12.69 -6.98 -15.87
N PRO A 199 -13.63 -6.69 -16.79
CA PRO A 199 -13.52 -7.10 -18.19
C PRO A 199 -12.38 -6.40 -18.95
N LYS A 200 -12.08 -5.14 -18.61
CA LYS A 200 -11.00 -4.39 -19.22
C LYS A 200 -9.63 -4.99 -18.82
N ALA A 201 -9.44 -5.26 -17.55
CA ALA A 201 -8.22 -5.85 -17.01
C ALA A 201 -7.97 -7.27 -17.57
N ARG A 202 -9.04 -8.07 -17.71
CA ARG A 202 -8.97 -9.41 -18.33
C ARG A 202 -8.44 -9.35 -19.76
N LYS A 203 -8.93 -8.41 -20.56
CA LYS A 203 -8.47 -8.20 -21.95
C LYS A 203 -7.00 -7.76 -21.97
N LEU A 204 -6.61 -6.81 -21.14
CA LEU A 204 -5.24 -6.30 -21.05
C LEU A 204 -4.26 -7.40 -20.64
N ALA A 205 -4.59 -8.19 -19.62
CA ALA A 205 -3.75 -9.26 -19.12
C ALA A 205 -3.39 -10.30 -20.20
N GLY A 206 -4.34 -10.63 -21.09
CA GLY A 206 -4.09 -11.51 -22.21
C GLY A 206 -2.98 -11.03 -23.15
N ASN A 207 -2.87 -9.72 -23.33
CA ASN A 207 -1.83 -9.11 -24.17
C ASN A 207 -0.45 -9.14 -23.51
N PHE A 208 -0.38 -9.25 -22.16
CA PHE A 208 0.86 -9.20 -21.39
C PHE A 208 1.32 -10.59 -20.91
N LYS A 209 0.64 -11.66 -21.25
CA LYS A 209 0.92 -13.03 -20.74
C LYS A 209 2.35 -13.53 -21.02
N ASN A 210 2.98 -13.06 -22.09
CA ASN A 210 4.33 -13.48 -22.49
C ASN A 210 5.42 -12.55 -21.95
N GLU A 211 5.06 -11.44 -21.30
CA GLU A 211 6.03 -10.49 -20.77
C GLU A 211 6.73 -11.07 -19.54
N SER A 212 8.03 -10.82 -19.44
CA SER A 212 8.87 -11.21 -18.29
C SER A 212 9.31 -10.02 -17.44
N ILE A 213 9.23 -8.80 -18.01
CA ILE A 213 9.60 -7.55 -17.34
C ILE A 213 8.49 -6.54 -17.62
N VAL A 214 8.09 -5.79 -16.59
CA VAL A 214 7.12 -4.69 -16.70
C VAL A 214 7.60 -3.52 -15.86
N TYR A 215 7.78 -2.36 -16.46
CA TYR A 215 8.02 -1.12 -15.75
C TYR A 215 6.68 -0.52 -15.28
N VAL A 216 6.66 0.04 -14.09
CA VAL A 216 5.49 0.75 -13.53
C VAL A 216 5.92 2.15 -13.13
N ILE A 217 5.44 3.15 -13.84
CA ILE A 217 5.81 4.56 -13.67
C ILE A 217 4.67 5.31 -12.99
N SER A 218 4.99 6.04 -11.95
CA SER A 218 4.06 6.88 -11.19
C SER A 218 4.80 7.95 -10.40
N ALA A 219 4.07 8.83 -9.74
CA ALA A 219 4.60 9.83 -8.82
C ALA A 219 3.54 10.26 -7.80
N GLY A 220 3.95 11.05 -6.80
CA GLY A 220 3.06 11.61 -5.80
C GLY A 220 2.26 10.56 -5.01
N PRO A 221 0.99 10.84 -4.65
CA PRO A 221 0.16 9.95 -3.86
C PRO A 221 -0.02 8.55 -4.46
N THR A 222 0.08 8.41 -5.79
CA THR A 222 -0.13 7.13 -6.49
C THR A 222 1.10 6.24 -6.57
N PHE A 223 2.28 6.74 -6.17
CA PHE A 223 3.51 5.95 -6.24
C PHE A 223 3.47 4.70 -5.36
N GLY A 224 2.79 4.74 -4.21
CA GLY A 224 2.61 3.55 -3.39
C GLY A 224 1.89 2.41 -4.12
N VAL A 225 0.89 2.74 -4.97
CA VAL A 225 0.21 1.74 -5.82
C VAL A 225 1.19 1.14 -6.83
N ALA A 226 2.03 1.98 -7.48
CA ALA A 226 3.06 1.51 -8.40
C ALA A 226 4.07 0.58 -7.72
N TYR A 227 4.51 0.94 -6.51
CA TYR A 227 5.40 0.12 -5.70
C TYR A 227 4.78 -1.26 -5.42
N LYS A 228 3.54 -1.29 -4.92
CA LYS A 228 2.85 -2.55 -4.65
C LYS A 228 2.71 -3.40 -5.91
N LEU A 229 2.19 -2.81 -6.99
CA LEU A 229 1.98 -3.50 -8.25
C LEU A 229 3.27 -4.15 -8.76
N ALA A 230 4.38 -3.42 -8.75
CA ALA A 230 5.65 -3.92 -9.28
C ALA A 230 6.32 -4.92 -8.33
N TRP A 231 6.62 -4.50 -7.11
CA TRP A 231 7.45 -5.26 -6.18
C TRP A 231 6.77 -6.48 -5.57
N THR A 232 5.47 -6.40 -5.30
CA THR A 232 4.76 -7.51 -4.70
C THR A 232 3.92 -8.27 -5.72
N GLU A 233 2.95 -7.63 -6.36
CA GLU A 233 1.94 -8.33 -7.15
C GLU A 233 2.48 -8.94 -8.45
N LEU A 234 3.19 -8.17 -9.28
CA LEU A 234 3.77 -8.71 -10.52
C LEU A 234 4.83 -9.79 -10.21
N THR A 235 5.67 -9.54 -9.21
CA THR A 235 6.76 -10.44 -8.86
C THR A 235 6.25 -11.70 -8.16
N GLU A 236 5.42 -11.57 -7.13
CA GLU A 236 4.96 -12.70 -6.33
C GLU A 236 3.86 -13.51 -7.02
N ASN A 237 2.87 -12.84 -7.62
CA ASN A 237 1.68 -13.49 -8.12
C ASN A 237 1.81 -13.90 -9.59
N CYS A 238 2.52 -13.11 -10.40
CA CYS A 238 2.67 -13.35 -11.84
C CYS A 238 4.02 -13.93 -12.24
N TRP A 239 5.02 -13.88 -11.35
CA TRP A 239 6.43 -14.21 -11.61
C TRP A 239 7.01 -13.41 -12.77
N VAL A 240 6.68 -12.13 -12.78
CA VAL A 240 7.15 -11.12 -13.73
C VAL A 240 8.03 -10.13 -12.98
N HIS A 241 9.17 -9.76 -13.52
CA HIS A 241 10.00 -8.71 -12.95
C HIS A 241 9.27 -7.37 -13.03
N GLY A 242 8.71 -6.93 -11.91
CA GLY A 242 8.09 -5.61 -11.78
C GLY A 242 9.12 -4.58 -11.31
N LEU A 243 9.17 -3.43 -11.98
CA LEU A 243 10.11 -2.35 -11.69
C LEU A 243 9.34 -1.05 -11.47
N ALA A 244 9.08 -0.71 -10.20
CA ALA A 244 8.47 0.58 -9.85
C ALA A 244 9.49 1.71 -10.04
N GLN A 245 9.11 2.73 -10.77
CA GLN A 245 9.93 3.87 -11.06
C GLN A 245 9.20 5.17 -10.72
N TYR A 246 9.83 6.02 -9.91
CA TYR A 246 9.32 7.36 -9.67
C TYR A 246 9.56 8.21 -10.93
N SER A 247 8.52 8.92 -11.39
CA SER A 247 8.55 9.59 -12.71
C SER A 247 9.72 10.55 -12.85
N THR A 248 10.10 11.29 -11.80
CA THR A 248 11.22 12.25 -11.87
C THR A 248 12.57 11.58 -12.11
N GLU A 249 12.74 10.30 -11.75
CA GLU A 249 13.96 9.52 -12.00
C GLU A 249 14.02 8.92 -13.41
N PHE A 250 12.91 8.94 -14.16
CA PHE A 250 12.81 8.29 -15.47
C PHE A 250 13.93 8.72 -16.42
N ARG A 251 14.19 10.02 -16.51
CA ARG A 251 15.22 10.61 -17.39
C ARG A 251 16.65 10.35 -16.96
N HIS A 252 16.86 9.86 -15.74
CA HIS A 252 18.17 9.62 -15.16
C HIS A 252 18.64 8.17 -15.27
N GLY A 253 18.02 7.37 -16.14
CA GLY A 253 18.44 5.99 -16.41
C GLY A 253 17.44 5.20 -17.24
N ILE A 254 16.22 5.06 -16.75
CA ILE A 254 15.21 4.16 -17.35
C ILE A 254 14.92 4.48 -18.82
N VAL A 255 14.93 5.75 -19.23
CA VAL A 255 14.68 6.18 -20.59
C VAL A 255 15.60 5.48 -21.61
N GLU A 256 16.85 5.21 -21.24
CA GLU A 256 17.82 4.53 -22.11
C GLU A 256 17.47 3.05 -22.38
N LYS A 257 16.58 2.48 -21.56
CA LYS A 257 16.11 1.09 -21.73
C LYS A 257 14.78 1.02 -22.47
N ILE A 258 14.08 2.14 -22.67
CA ILE A 258 12.79 2.14 -23.35
C ILE A 258 13.00 1.84 -24.86
N GLU A 259 12.35 0.79 -25.33
CA GLU A 259 12.39 0.35 -26.71
C GLU A 259 11.01 -0.10 -27.20
N ALA A 260 10.86 -0.26 -28.50
CA ALA A 260 9.60 -0.68 -29.11
C ALA A 260 9.12 -2.01 -28.54
N GLY A 261 7.87 -2.03 -28.06
CA GLY A 261 7.25 -3.22 -27.47
C GLY A 261 7.57 -3.46 -25.99
N LEU A 262 8.47 -2.70 -25.35
CA LEU A 262 8.74 -2.85 -23.92
C LEU A 262 7.49 -2.54 -23.10
N PRO A 263 7.08 -3.42 -22.16
CA PRO A 263 5.90 -3.20 -21.35
C PRO A 263 6.09 -2.12 -20.27
N VAL A 264 5.25 -1.09 -20.30
CA VAL A 264 5.26 0.00 -19.32
C VAL A 264 3.83 0.32 -18.88
N ILE A 265 3.59 0.31 -17.59
CA ILE A 265 2.32 0.71 -16.95
C ILE A 265 2.50 2.11 -16.36
N PHE A 266 1.55 3.00 -16.62
CA PHE A 266 1.49 4.33 -16.06
C PHE A 266 0.30 4.45 -15.10
N LEU A 267 0.56 4.89 -13.88
CA LEU A 267 -0.45 5.27 -12.90
C LEU A 267 -0.40 6.80 -12.75
N ILE A 268 -1.44 7.46 -13.22
CA ILE A 268 -1.51 8.93 -13.26
C ILE A 268 -2.49 9.40 -12.19
N GLY A 269 -1.99 10.13 -11.19
CA GLY A 269 -2.80 10.74 -10.15
C GLY A 269 -3.55 11.98 -10.65
N SER A 270 -4.29 12.63 -9.75
CA SER A 270 -4.98 13.89 -10.03
C SER A 270 -4.19 15.13 -9.54
N ASP A 271 -3.12 14.92 -8.77
CA ASP A 271 -2.22 15.95 -8.26
C ASP A 271 -1.26 16.50 -9.33
N GLU A 272 -0.43 17.47 -8.97
CA GLU A 272 0.51 18.13 -9.89
C GLU A 272 1.56 17.19 -10.49
N SER A 273 1.88 16.07 -9.83
CA SER A 273 2.82 15.09 -10.36
C SER A 273 2.36 14.44 -11.68
N LYS A 274 1.06 14.53 -12.01
CA LYS A 274 0.50 14.06 -13.29
C LYS A 274 1.21 14.66 -14.50
N HIS A 275 1.74 15.87 -14.41
CA HIS A 275 2.42 16.54 -15.51
C HIS A 275 3.72 15.80 -15.89
N ASP A 276 4.49 15.37 -14.89
CA ASP A 276 5.71 14.59 -15.12
C ASP A 276 5.38 13.20 -15.67
N VAL A 277 4.40 12.51 -15.06
CA VAL A 277 3.98 11.16 -15.51
C VAL A 277 3.47 11.19 -16.97
N ASN A 278 2.70 12.21 -17.35
CA ASN A 278 2.23 12.40 -18.73
C ASN A 278 3.36 12.69 -19.72
N ARG A 279 4.39 13.44 -19.30
CA ARG A 279 5.57 13.69 -20.12
C ARG A 279 6.31 12.37 -20.43
N GLU A 280 6.52 11.53 -19.42
CA GLU A 280 7.19 10.24 -19.60
C GLU A 280 6.34 9.26 -20.42
N LEU A 281 5.01 9.29 -20.24
CA LEU A 281 4.08 8.54 -21.11
C LEU A 281 4.22 8.94 -22.59
N LYS A 282 4.31 10.25 -22.85
CA LYS A 282 4.51 10.75 -24.22
C LYS A 282 5.81 10.19 -24.81
N THR A 283 6.91 10.28 -24.06
CA THR A 283 8.22 9.74 -24.49
C THR A 283 8.13 8.23 -24.78
N CYS A 284 7.52 7.45 -23.90
CA CYS A 284 7.35 6.00 -24.12
C CYS A 284 6.50 5.69 -25.37
N LYS A 285 5.48 6.49 -25.66
CA LYS A 285 4.67 6.34 -26.87
C LYS A 285 5.46 6.66 -28.14
N GLU A 286 6.27 7.71 -28.13
CA GLU A 286 7.16 8.08 -29.24
C GLU A 286 8.18 6.97 -29.52
N LEU A 287 8.71 6.33 -28.47
CA LEU A 287 9.61 5.18 -28.55
C LEU A 287 8.88 3.85 -28.82
N LYS A 288 7.56 3.89 -29.04
CA LYS A 288 6.70 2.72 -29.34
C LYS A 288 6.71 1.64 -28.27
N ALA A 289 6.89 2.01 -27.00
CA ALA A 289 6.72 1.09 -25.89
C ALA A 289 5.27 0.57 -25.82
N LYS A 290 5.09 -0.62 -25.27
CA LYS A 290 3.78 -1.24 -25.05
C LYS A 290 3.18 -0.72 -23.75
N THR A 291 2.31 0.30 -23.84
CA THR A 291 1.82 1.01 -22.66
C THR A 291 0.45 0.57 -22.20
N ILE A 292 0.27 0.48 -20.87
CA ILE A 292 -1.02 0.53 -20.16
C ILE A 292 -1.07 1.86 -19.44
N VAL A 293 -2.23 2.53 -19.46
CA VAL A 293 -2.44 3.78 -18.73
C VAL A 293 -3.68 3.64 -17.86
N TRP A 294 -3.52 3.86 -16.56
CA TRP A 294 -4.60 4.07 -15.63
C TRP A 294 -4.50 5.48 -15.07
N ASP A 295 -5.48 6.31 -15.41
CA ASP A 295 -5.49 7.73 -15.11
C ASP A 295 -6.67 8.03 -14.17
N ALA A 296 -6.41 8.74 -13.10
CA ALA A 296 -7.44 9.11 -12.11
C ALA A 296 -8.64 9.86 -12.72
N LYS A 297 -8.43 10.58 -13.82
CA LYS A 297 -9.51 11.28 -14.54
C LYS A 297 -10.58 10.36 -15.16
N ASP A 298 -10.24 9.07 -15.38
CA ASP A 298 -11.14 8.07 -15.97
C ASP A 298 -12.06 7.44 -14.90
N PHE A 299 -11.90 7.82 -13.63
CA PHE A 299 -12.67 7.39 -12.46
C PHE A 299 -13.51 8.54 -11.89
N PRO A 300 -14.46 8.24 -10.98
CA PRO A 300 -15.22 9.28 -10.31
C PRO A 300 -14.31 10.33 -9.65
N PRO A 301 -14.63 11.63 -9.78
CA PRO A 301 -13.83 12.68 -9.15
C PRO A 301 -13.70 12.49 -7.65
N THR A 302 -12.49 12.68 -7.16
CA THR A 302 -12.15 12.56 -5.74
C THR A 302 -10.91 13.39 -5.41
N ASP A 303 -10.63 13.55 -4.12
CA ASP A 303 -9.38 14.17 -3.66
C ASP A 303 -8.14 13.42 -4.18
N GLU A 304 -7.05 14.14 -4.39
CA GLU A 304 -5.81 13.58 -4.94
C GLU A 304 -5.27 12.40 -4.11
N PHE A 305 -5.47 12.41 -2.80
CA PHE A 305 -5.06 11.32 -1.92
C PHE A 305 -6.00 10.10 -1.96
N LEU A 306 -7.22 10.25 -2.47
CA LEU A 306 -8.15 9.15 -2.64
C LEU A 306 -8.09 8.53 -4.06
N ALA A 307 -7.46 9.20 -5.02
CA ALA A 307 -7.22 8.65 -6.36
C ALA A 307 -6.50 7.27 -6.34
N PRO A 308 -5.51 7.01 -5.46
CA PRO A 308 -4.89 5.69 -5.33
C PRO A 308 -5.88 4.53 -5.12
N PHE A 309 -6.98 4.76 -4.41
CA PHE A 309 -8.00 3.73 -4.15
C PHE A 309 -8.68 3.25 -5.44
N TYR A 310 -8.97 4.16 -6.37
CA TYR A 310 -9.51 3.80 -7.66
C TYR A 310 -8.48 3.11 -8.56
N LEU A 311 -7.23 3.59 -8.58
CA LEU A 311 -6.16 3.00 -9.38
C LEU A 311 -5.72 1.62 -8.88
N TRP A 312 -5.98 1.32 -7.62
CA TRP A 312 -5.76 0.00 -7.04
C TRP A 312 -6.66 -1.08 -7.66
N VAL A 313 -7.88 -0.73 -8.07
CA VAL A 313 -8.85 -1.67 -8.63
C VAL A 313 -8.37 -2.29 -9.95
N PRO A 314 -8.08 -1.50 -11.02
CA PRO A 314 -7.61 -2.08 -12.28
C PRO A 314 -6.28 -2.81 -12.14
N SER A 315 -5.38 -2.37 -11.24
CA SER A 315 -4.11 -3.06 -10.98
C SER A 315 -4.34 -4.43 -10.38
N SER A 316 -5.23 -4.56 -9.39
CA SER A 316 -5.57 -5.84 -8.77
C SER A 316 -6.19 -6.83 -9.74
N TRP A 317 -7.15 -6.38 -10.57
CA TRP A 317 -7.74 -7.21 -11.61
C TRP A 317 -6.75 -7.61 -12.69
N PHE A 318 -5.86 -6.70 -13.09
CA PHE A 318 -4.82 -6.98 -14.08
C PHE A 318 -3.90 -8.09 -13.59
N VAL A 319 -3.40 -7.99 -12.37
CA VAL A 319 -2.54 -9.01 -11.74
C VAL A 319 -3.27 -10.34 -11.64
N TYR A 320 -4.52 -10.33 -11.18
CA TYR A 320 -5.33 -11.55 -11.10
C TYR A 320 -5.40 -12.28 -12.44
N TYR A 321 -5.81 -11.58 -13.50
CA TYR A 321 -5.93 -12.19 -14.82
C TYR A 321 -4.60 -12.48 -15.49
N LEU A 322 -3.56 -11.69 -15.24
CA LEU A 322 -2.21 -11.96 -15.76
C LEU A 322 -1.63 -13.24 -15.13
N ALA A 323 -1.79 -13.43 -13.83
CA ALA A 323 -1.36 -14.67 -13.17
C ALA A 323 -2.07 -15.89 -13.78
N LEU A 324 -3.40 -15.84 -13.92
CA LEU A 324 -4.17 -16.91 -14.53
C LEU A 324 -3.75 -17.16 -15.99
N ALA A 325 -3.53 -16.12 -16.79
CA ALA A 325 -3.07 -16.24 -18.18
C ALA A 325 -1.68 -16.87 -18.30
N LYS A 326 -0.85 -16.72 -17.26
CA LYS A 326 0.48 -17.36 -17.14
C LYS A 326 0.42 -18.74 -16.46
N GLY A 327 -0.79 -19.28 -16.18
CA GLY A 327 -0.99 -20.58 -15.52
C GLY A 327 -0.60 -20.58 -14.03
N LYS A 328 -0.70 -19.41 -13.35
CA LYS A 328 -0.41 -19.25 -11.92
C LYS A 328 -1.69 -18.94 -11.14
N LEU A 329 -1.73 -19.34 -9.88
CA LEU A 329 -2.76 -18.89 -8.94
C LEU A 329 -2.20 -17.72 -8.14
N PRO A 330 -2.82 -16.54 -8.13
CA PRO A 330 -2.34 -15.38 -7.37
C PRO A 330 -2.14 -15.65 -5.87
N SER A 331 -2.98 -16.52 -5.28
CA SER A 331 -2.87 -16.92 -3.88
C SER A 331 -1.75 -17.92 -3.59
N ALA A 332 -1.15 -18.53 -4.61
CA ALA A 332 -0.08 -19.51 -4.43
C ALA A 332 1.29 -18.83 -4.28
N ARG A 333 2.06 -19.29 -3.31
CA ARG A 333 3.44 -18.85 -3.09
C ARG A 333 4.40 -19.95 -3.47
N ARG A 334 5.50 -19.58 -4.17
CA ARG A 334 6.49 -20.53 -4.65
C ARG A 334 7.44 -20.98 -3.53
N TYR A 335 7.90 -20.04 -2.74
CA TYR A 335 8.94 -20.27 -1.72
C TYR A 335 8.52 -19.83 -0.32
N MET A 336 7.71 -18.78 -0.21
CA MET A 336 7.24 -18.30 1.09
C MET A 336 6.30 -19.31 1.75
N GLY A 337 6.59 -19.64 3.00
CA GLY A 337 5.87 -20.67 3.75
C GLY A 337 6.34 -22.11 3.49
N SER A 338 7.33 -22.30 2.60
CA SER A 338 7.97 -23.59 2.33
C SER A 338 9.49 -23.54 2.52
N VAL A 339 10.18 -22.82 1.65
CA VAL A 339 11.66 -22.66 1.73
C VAL A 339 12.01 -21.49 2.66
N ILE A 340 11.25 -20.41 2.61
CA ILE A 340 11.43 -19.23 3.46
C ILE A 340 10.24 -19.12 4.41
N PRO A 341 10.44 -18.96 5.72
CA PRO A 341 9.36 -18.71 6.67
C PRO A 341 8.57 -17.48 6.26
N TYR A 342 7.23 -17.59 6.25
CA TYR A 342 6.36 -16.46 5.91
C TYR A 342 6.26 -15.45 7.05
N ALA A 343 6.39 -15.91 8.29
CA ALA A 343 6.26 -15.11 9.50
C ALA A 343 7.36 -15.53 10.50
N ASN A 344 7.48 -14.80 11.59
CA ASN A 344 8.43 -15.13 12.67
C ASN A 344 8.07 -16.49 13.32
N MET A 345 8.64 -17.56 12.77
CA MET A 345 8.40 -18.93 13.23
C MET A 345 8.89 -19.16 14.67
N LYS A 346 9.87 -18.37 15.14
CA LYS A 346 10.33 -18.44 16.54
C LYS A 346 9.26 -17.93 17.49
N VAL A 347 8.57 -16.86 17.12
CA VAL A 347 7.44 -16.32 17.91
C VAL A 347 6.28 -17.29 17.93
N LEU A 348 6.03 -17.99 16.83
CA LEU A 348 4.99 -19.02 16.75
C LEU A 348 5.40 -20.36 17.38
N GLY A 349 6.59 -20.44 17.98
CA GLY A 349 7.10 -21.67 18.58
C GLY A 349 7.48 -22.75 17.59
N LYS A 350 7.65 -22.43 16.31
CA LYS A 350 8.11 -23.35 15.27
C LYS A 350 9.55 -23.00 14.90
N PRO A 351 10.48 -23.97 14.87
CA PRO A 351 11.83 -23.72 14.39
C PRO A 351 11.79 -23.33 12.90
N PRO A 352 12.71 -22.47 12.43
CA PRO A 352 12.91 -22.29 10.99
C PRO A 352 13.22 -23.66 10.37
N SER A 353 12.52 -23.96 9.28
CA SER A 353 12.72 -25.19 8.51
C SER A 353 14.06 -25.21 7.80
#